data_a3bd70c53b448824a9f1429e14af185f
#
_entry.id   a3bd70c53b448824a9f1429e14af185f
#
_cell.length_a   1.000
_cell.length_b   1.000
_cell.length_c   1.000
_cell.angle_alpha   90.00
_cell.angle_beta   90.00
_cell.angle_gamma   90.00
#
_symmetry.space_group_name_H-M   'P 1'
#
loop_
_entity.id
_entity.type
_entity.pdbx_description
1 polymer ?
#
loop_
_entity_poly.entity_id
_entity_poly.type
_entity_poly.pdbx_seq_one_letter_code
_entity_poly.pdbx_strand_id
1 'polypeptide(L)'
;GCCFSSCKDDEESTSGYDPNKPIVLTDFYPPEGKLATQVILNGSNFGDSKENVKVFFNDKEASVISVKDDRMLVLAPKRASTIEDPECVVKVQVHEQIEEYKQTFDYYIQTTVTTLVGGSTSAQVNPTGTIPLSEAQFRANIDRCICVDQDKNVFFLVDNDGKFAAFMLNEEADKLISLKSDINALFNSPVLGYNSK
;
A
#
# COMPACT_ATOMS: atom_id res chain seq x y z
N GLY A 1 -49.37 49.57 9.47
CA GLY A 1 -48.67 48.69 10.37
C GLY A 1 -48.00 47.57 9.57
N CYS A 2 -46.71 47.72 9.28
CA CYS A 2 -45.90 46.66 8.65
C CYS A 2 -45.21 45.92 9.77
N CYS A 3 -45.58 44.64 9.99
CA CYS A 3 -44.86 43.75 10.86
C CYS A 3 -43.63 43.25 10.11
N PHE A 4 -42.46 43.70 10.52
CA PHE A 4 -41.19 43.06 10.13
C PHE A 4 -41.03 41.80 10.98
N SER A 5 -41.19 40.63 10.37
CA SER A 5 -40.79 39.35 10.96
C SER A 5 -39.29 39.33 10.90
N SER A 6 -38.66 39.44 12.06
CA SER A 6 -37.22 39.19 12.22
C SER A 6 -36.93 37.72 11.90
N CYS A 7 -36.24 37.46 10.80
CA CYS A 7 -35.59 36.19 10.65
C CYS A 7 -34.60 36.04 11.79
N LYS A 8 -34.79 34.99 12.57
CA LYS A 8 -33.80 34.52 13.51
C LYS A 8 -32.58 34.13 12.71
N ASP A 9 -31.48 34.84 12.89
CA ASP A 9 -30.18 34.40 12.43
C ASP A 9 -29.96 32.99 13.01
N ASP A 10 -29.77 32.04 12.09
CA ASP A 10 -29.20 30.77 12.46
C ASP A 10 -27.84 31.10 13.10
N GLU A 11 -27.72 30.83 14.40
CA GLU A 11 -26.45 30.86 15.06
C GLU A 11 -25.53 29.89 14.29
N GLU A 12 -24.58 30.43 13.50
CA GLU A 12 -23.44 29.68 13.08
C GLU A 12 -22.81 29.11 14.36
N SER A 13 -23.01 27.83 14.59
CA SER A 13 -22.30 27.14 15.63
C SER A 13 -20.83 27.28 15.27
N THR A 14 -20.11 28.11 15.99
CA THR A 14 -18.67 28.18 15.95
C THR A 14 -18.15 26.83 16.39
N SER A 15 -18.00 25.93 15.44
CA SER A 15 -17.45 24.57 15.65
C SER A 15 -15.94 24.65 15.85
N GLY A 16 -15.54 25.28 16.94
CA GLY A 16 -14.14 25.38 17.34
C GLY A 16 -13.84 24.37 18.43
N TYR A 17 -12.61 23.85 18.42
CA TYR A 17 -12.08 23.03 19.52
C TYR A 17 -12.21 23.76 20.87
N ASP A 18 -12.83 23.09 21.85
CA ASP A 18 -12.92 23.58 23.21
C ASP A 18 -11.90 22.83 24.11
N PRO A 19 -10.85 23.49 24.60
CA PRO A 19 -9.83 22.83 25.42
C PRO A 19 -10.33 22.34 26.77
N ASN A 20 -11.52 22.81 27.23
CA ASN A 20 -12.12 22.39 28.47
C ASN A 20 -13.02 21.17 28.34
N LYS A 21 -13.23 20.71 27.12
CA LYS A 21 -14.00 19.49 26.84
C LYS A 21 -13.09 18.38 26.33
N PRO A 22 -13.34 17.12 26.71
CA PRO A 22 -12.63 16.00 26.13
C PRO A 22 -13.04 15.80 24.68
N ILE A 23 -12.14 15.30 23.86
CA ILE A 23 -12.52 14.70 22.57
C ILE A 23 -13.25 13.40 22.84
N VAL A 24 -14.27 13.13 22.05
CA VAL A 24 -15.04 11.88 22.14
C VAL A 24 -15.01 11.19 20.80
N LEU A 25 -14.62 9.93 20.80
CA LEU A 25 -14.58 9.08 19.61
C LEU A 25 -15.82 8.16 19.65
N THR A 26 -16.59 8.13 18.56
CA THR A 26 -17.82 7.33 18.48
C THR A 26 -17.60 6.05 17.70
N ASP A 27 -17.37 6.18 16.41
CA ASP A 27 -17.16 5.09 15.47
C ASP A 27 -16.41 5.60 14.24
N PHE A 28 -16.08 4.69 13.32
CA PHE A 28 -15.58 5.04 12.00
C PHE A 28 -16.05 4.07 10.92
N TYR A 29 -16.03 4.52 9.68
CA TYR A 29 -16.43 3.72 8.53
C TYR A 29 -15.58 4.06 7.29
N PRO A 30 -15.18 3.07 6.48
CA PRO A 30 -15.37 1.62 6.67
C PRO A 30 -14.48 1.07 7.80
N PRO A 31 -14.88 -0.09 8.39
CA PRO A 31 -14.09 -0.74 9.44
C PRO A 31 -12.90 -1.52 8.90
N GLU A 32 -12.81 -1.69 7.59
CA GLU A 32 -11.74 -2.44 6.92
C GLU A 32 -11.29 -1.73 5.64
N GLY A 33 -10.08 -2.04 5.20
CA GLY A 33 -9.57 -1.45 3.97
C GLY A 33 -8.12 -1.76 3.67
N LYS A 34 -7.60 -1.06 2.67
CA LYS A 34 -6.23 -1.11 2.20
C LYS A 34 -5.58 0.28 2.25
N LEU A 35 -4.34 0.39 1.78
CA LEU A 35 -3.68 1.69 1.60
C LEU A 35 -4.59 2.67 0.85
N ALA A 36 -4.67 3.90 1.38
CA ALA A 36 -5.45 5.01 0.84
C ALA A 36 -6.98 4.79 0.86
N THR A 37 -7.48 3.79 1.60
CA THR A 37 -8.92 3.72 1.89
C THR A 37 -9.33 4.99 2.62
N GLN A 38 -10.38 5.64 2.13
CA GLN A 38 -10.99 6.80 2.78
C GLN A 38 -11.80 6.32 3.99
N VAL A 39 -11.44 6.81 5.16
CA VAL A 39 -12.10 6.46 6.42
C VAL A 39 -12.69 7.74 7.03
N ILE A 40 -13.98 7.70 7.33
CA ILE A 40 -14.66 8.76 8.06
C ILE A 40 -14.63 8.39 9.55
N LEU A 41 -14.03 9.25 10.34
CA LEU A 41 -13.94 9.13 11.79
C LEU A 41 -14.98 10.05 12.41
N ASN A 42 -15.89 9.51 13.22
CA ASN A 42 -16.95 10.24 13.89
C ASN A 42 -16.63 10.46 15.36
N GLY A 43 -17.04 11.61 15.88
CA GLY A 43 -16.81 11.95 17.27
C GLY A 43 -17.30 13.34 17.62
N SER A 44 -16.61 14.04 18.49
CA SER A 44 -16.89 15.43 18.82
C SER A 44 -15.66 16.14 19.38
N ASN A 45 -15.68 17.47 19.31
CA ASN A 45 -14.62 18.36 19.77
C ASN A 45 -13.31 18.20 18.99
N PHE A 46 -13.40 17.92 17.68
CA PHE A 46 -12.22 17.82 16.79
C PHE A 46 -11.75 19.19 16.30
N GLY A 47 -12.62 20.19 16.37
CA GLY A 47 -12.36 21.50 15.77
C GLY A 47 -12.53 21.49 14.26
N ASP A 48 -11.94 22.47 13.59
CA ASP A 48 -12.09 22.70 12.15
C ASP A 48 -10.73 22.77 11.40
N SER A 49 -9.62 22.66 12.12
CA SER A 49 -8.29 22.74 11.55
C SER A 49 -7.56 21.39 11.54
N LYS A 50 -7.23 20.92 10.34
CA LYS A 50 -6.45 19.68 10.17
C LYS A 50 -5.02 19.77 10.69
N GLU A 51 -4.49 20.98 10.86
CA GLU A 51 -3.13 21.20 11.34
C GLU A 51 -2.95 20.83 12.83
N ASN A 52 -4.06 20.83 13.57
CA ASN A 52 -4.10 20.52 14.98
C ASN A 52 -4.49 19.06 15.28
N VAL A 53 -4.69 18.26 14.21
CA VAL A 53 -5.17 16.88 14.31
C VAL A 53 -4.17 15.93 13.70
N LYS A 54 -3.89 14.84 14.41
CA LYS A 54 -3.15 13.69 13.90
C LYS A 54 -3.96 12.43 14.13
N VAL A 55 -3.90 11.54 13.17
CA VAL A 55 -4.57 10.24 13.26
C VAL A 55 -3.54 9.15 13.01
N PHE A 56 -3.58 8.11 13.83
CA PHE A 56 -2.66 6.99 13.75
C PHE A 56 -3.43 5.68 13.65
N PHE A 57 -2.93 4.82 12.80
CA PHE A 57 -3.31 3.43 12.69
C PHE A 57 -2.15 2.60 13.25
N ASN A 58 -2.28 2.09 14.48
CA ASN A 58 -1.17 1.67 15.34
C ASN A 58 -0.13 2.79 15.46
N ASP A 59 1.07 2.59 14.91
CA ASP A 59 2.20 3.55 14.92
C ASP A 59 2.32 4.37 13.62
N LYS A 60 1.46 4.15 12.63
CA LYS A 60 1.51 4.81 11.32
C LYS A 60 0.56 5.99 11.24
N GLU A 61 1.11 7.17 10.96
CA GLU A 61 0.32 8.38 10.77
C GLU A 61 -0.47 8.32 9.47
N ALA A 62 -1.77 8.64 9.55
CA ALA A 62 -2.69 8.74 8.42
C ALA A 62 -2.72 10.16 7.86
N SER A 63 -3.00 10.27 6.56
CA SER A 63 -3.20 11.58 5.94
C SER A 63 -4.59 12.12 6.26
N VAL A 64 -4.67 13.21 7.01
CA VAL A 64 -5.92 13.91 7.30
C VAL A 64 -6.30 14.79 6.12
N ILE A 65 -7.46 14.53 5.52
CA ILE A 65 -7.96 15.25 4.34
C ILE A 65 -8.80 16.44 4.75
N SER A 66 -9.74 16.22 5.67
CA SER A 66 -10.62 17.28 6.19
C SER A 66 -11.02 16.98 7.63
N VAL A 67 -11.28 18.05 8.37
CA VAL A 67 -11.73 18.02 9.77
C VAL A 67 -12.95 18.93 9.89
N LYS A 68 -13.94 18.45 10.62
CA LYS A 68 -15.06 19.19 11.19
C LYS A 68 -15.20 18.76 12.64
N ASP A 69 -15.87 19.55 13.43
CA ASP A 69 -16.01 19.30 14.88
C ASP A 69 -16.53 17.90 15.24
N ASP A 70 -17.42 17.35 14.41
CA ASP A 70 -18.10 16.07 14.62
C ASP A 70 -17.52 14.89 13.79
N ARG A 71 -16.66 15.19 12.83
CA ARG A 71 -16.11 14.17 11.92
C ARG A 71 -14.84 14.59 11.25
N MET A 72 -14.05 13.62 10.81
CA MET A 72 -12.91 13.85 9.94
C MET A 72 -12.82 12.78 8.85
N LEU A 73 -12.23 13.15 7.71
CA LEU A 73 -11.91 12.25 6.63
C LEU A 73 -10.38 12.04 6.59
N VAL A 74 -9.97 10.78 6.64
CA VAL A 74 -8.56 10.40 6.58
C VAL A 74 -8.33 9.33 5.51
N LEU A 75 -7.08 9.20 5.07
CA LEU A 75 -6.64 8.09 4.23
C LEU A 75 -5.87 7.09 5.09
N ALA A 76 -6.28 5.84 5.07
CA ALA A 76 -5.56 4.78 5.75
C ALA A 76 -4.11 4.72 5.27
N PRO A 77 -3.12 4.69 6.18
CA PRO A 77 -1.70 4.70 5.83
C PRO A 77 -1.27 3.36 5.24
N LYS A 78 0.00 3.26 4.84
CA LYS A 78 0.61 1.98 4.51
C LYS A 78 0.42 1.05 5.71
N ARG A 79 0.05 -0.21 5.42
CA ARG A 79 -0.28 -1.21 6.42
C ARG A 79 0.59 -1.12 7.68
N ALA A 80 -0.06 -0.96 8.82
CA ALA A 80 0.53 -0.86 10.15
C ALA A 80 0.37 -2.16 10.96
N SER A 81 -0.14 -3.22 10.34
CA SER A 81 -0.39 -4.54 10.93
C SER A 81 0.35 -5.63 10.18
N THR A 82 0.46 -6.83 10.75
CA THR A 82 1.06 -8.01 10.10
C THR A 82 0.00 -8.85 9.38
N ILE A 83 0.43 -9.92 8.70
CA ILE A 83 -0.50 -10.86 8.06
C ILE A 83 -1.22 -11.69 9.14
N GLU A 84 -0.52 -12.02 10.20
CA GLU A 84 -1.01 -12.82 11.32
C GLU A 84 -1.95 -12.02 12.22
N ASP A 85 -1.75 -10.69 12.28
CA ASP A 85 -2.58 -9.76 13.05
C ASP A 85 -2.97 -8.59 12.17
N PRO A 86 -4.12 -8.68 11.47
CA PRO A 86 -4.59 -7.63 10.58
C PRO A 86 -5.21 -6.44 11.33
N GLU A 87 -5.60 -6.63 12.60
CA GLU A 87 -6.26 -5.60 13.39
C GLU A 87 -5.34 -4.42 13.70
N CYS A 88 -5.92 -3.25 13.73
CA CYS A 88 -5.21 -2.02 13.93
C CYS A 88 -6.01 -1.07 14.82
N VAL A 89 -5.39 -0.59 15.90
CA VAL A 89 -5.99 0.42 16.77
C VAL A 89 -5.91 1.78 16.08
N VAL A 90 -7.02 2.50 16.05
CA VAL A 90 -7.10 3.85 15.50
C VAL A 90 -7.11 4.87 16.64
N LYS A 91 -6.09 5.74 16.65
CA LYS A 91 -5.89 6.81 17.62
C LYS A 91 -6.06 8.16 16.97
N VAL A 92 -6.68 9.07 17.69
CA VAL A 92 -6.83 10.47 17.29
C VAL A 92 -6.17 11.36 18.32
N GLN A 93 -5.31 12.23 17.85
CA GLN A 93 -4.73 13.32 18.64
C GLN A 93 -5.32 14.64 18.14
N VAL A 94 -5.90 15.41 19.04
CA VAL A 94 -6.33 16.79 18.79
C VAL A 94 -5.62 17.67 19.79
N HIS A 95 -4.74 18.53 19.32
CA HIS A 95 -3.81 19.26 20.18
C HIS A 95 -3.03 18.30 21.11
N GLU A 96 -3.24 18.41 22.44
CA GLU A 96 -2.59 17.57 23.45
C GLU A 96 -3.43 16.38 23.90
N GLN A 97 -4.69 16.32 23.49
CA GLN A 97 -5.59 15.21 23.84
C GLN A 97 -5.40 14.05 22.86
N ILE A 98 -5.31 12.84 23.40
CA ILE A 98 -5.18 11.60 22.62
C ILE A 98 -6.20 10.62 23.12
N GLU A 99 -7.01 10.08 22.19
CA GLU A 99 -8.02 9.05 22.47
C GLU A 99 -7.94 7.92 21.43
N GLU A 100 -8.42 6.75 21.80
CA GLU A 100 -8.45 5.56 20.95
C GLU A 100 -9.90 5.13 20.68
N TYR A 101 -10.17 4.73 19.43
CA TYR A 101 -11.43 4.07 19.12
C TYR A 101 -11.47 2.69 19.76
N LYS A 102 -12.66 2.28 20.24
CA LYS A 102 -12.91 0.91 20.72
C LYS A 102 -12.95 -0.10 19.57
N GLN A 103 -13.29 0.38 18.38
CA GLN A 103 -13.34 -0.37 17.15
C GLN A 103 -11.94 -0.45 16.56
N THR A 104 -11.57 -1.60 15.99
CA THR A 104 -10.31 -1.80 15.24
C THR A 104 -10.56 -1.66 13.75
N PHE A 105 -9.52 -1.24 13.03
CA PHE A 105 -9.53 -1.19 11.57
C PHE A 105 -8.78 -2.41 11.02
N ASP A 106 -9.45 -3.19 10.17
CA ASP A 106 -8.88 -4.39 9.60
C ASP A 106 -8.26 -4.12 8.23
N TYR A 107 -6.95 -4.38 8.12
CA TYR A 107 -6.28 -4.34 6.83
C TYR A 107 -6.51 -5.64 6.08
N TYR A 108 -7.16 -5.56 4.92
CA TYR A 108 -7.15 -6.69 4.00
C TYR A 108 -6.05 -6.57 2.95
N ILE A 109 -5.47 -7.71 2.63
CA ILE A 109 -4.46 -7.82 1.58
C ILE A 109 -5.19 -8.12 0.29
N GLN A 110 -5.18 -7.17 -0.62
CA GLN A 110 -5.53 -7.47 -1.99
C GLN A 110 -4.30 -8.09 -2.65
N THR A 111 -4.28 -9.42 -2.76
CA THR A 111 -3.27 -10.10 -3.53
C THR A 111 -3.62 -9.98 -5.00
N THR A 112 -2.82 -9.24 -5.73
CA THR A 112 -2.92 -9.18 -7.19
C THR A 112 -1.79 -10.01 -7.77
N VAL A 113 -2.11 -10.98 -8.60
CA VAL A 113 -1.11 -11.73 -9.36
C VAL A 113 -1.01 -11.10 -10.74
N THR A 114 0.19 -10.63 -11.07
CA THR A 114 0.51 -10.07 -12.39
C THR A 114 1.68 -10.83 -13.00
N THR A 115 1.70 -10.91 -14.33
CA THR A 115 2.86 -11.45 -15.03
C THR A 115 3.89 -10.34 -15.20
N LEU A 116 5.01 -10.46 -14.51
CA LEU A 116 6.12 -9.50 -14.63
C LEU A 116 7.00 -9.81 -15.85
N VAL A 117 7.18 -11.10 -16.15
CA VAL A 117 8.07 -11.57 -17.23
C VAL A 117 7.41 -12.75 -17.94
N GLY A 118 7.55 -12.81 -19.25
CA GLY A 118 6.98 -13.89 -20.06
C GLY A 118 5.57 -13.55 -20.56
N GLY A 119 4.68 -14.55 -20.60
CA GLY A 119 3.29 -14.36 -21.02
C GLY A 119 3.06 -14.42 -22.54
N SER A 120 4.10 -14.48 -23.36
CA SER A 120 3.96 -14.72 -24.79
C SER A 120 3.91 -16.22 -25.09
N THR A 121 3.01 -16.61 -25.98
CA THR A 121 2.93 -17.98 -26.54
C THR A 121 3.78 -18.15 -27.78
N SER A 122 4.26 -17.04 -28.37
CA SER A 122 5.09 -17.05 -29.55
C SER A 122 6.54 -17.36 -29.20
N ALA A 123 7.23 -18.12 -30.04
CA ALA A 123 8.65 -18.33 -29.95
C ALA A 123 9.36 -16.99 -30.25
N GLN A 124 9.63 -16.23 -29.24
CA GLN A 124 10.43 -15.00 -29.35
C GLN A 124 11.87 -15.29 -28.90
N VAL A 125 12.79 -14.56 -29.50
CA VAL A 125 14.19 -14.58 -29.06
C VAL A 125 14.27 -14.01 -27.63
N ASN A 126 15.04 -14.66 -26.78
CA ASN A 126 15.28 -14.14 -25.44
C ASN A 126 15.83 -12.71 -25.52
N PRO A 127 15.36 -11.78 -24.69
CA PRO A 127 15.88 -10.43 -24.67
C PRO A 127 17.36 -10.44 -24.27
N THR A 128 18.11 -9.49 -24.81
CA THR A 128 19.52 -9.28 -24.51
C THR A 128 19.73 -7.94 -23.82
N GLY A 129 20.74 -7.87 -22.96
CA GLY A 129 21.05 -6.64 -22.23
C GLY A 129 20.05 -6.35 -21.10
N THR A 130 19.75 -5.08 -20.90
CA THR A 130 18.78 -4.60 -19.89
C THR A 130 17.58 -4.00 -20.59
N ILE A 131 16.40 -4.48 -20.24
CA ILE A 131 15.11 -3.96 -20.76
C ILE A 131 14.17 -3.62 -19.62
N PRO A 132 13.20 -2.71 -19.81
CA PRO A 132 12.12 -2.47 -18.85
C PRO A 132 11.20 -3.70 -18.79
N LEU A 133 10.51 -3.90 -17.67
CA LEU A 133 9.59 -5.04 -17.47
C LEU A 133 8.43 -5.02 -18.45
N SER A 134 8.00 -3.84 -18.89
CA SER A 134 6.94 -3.69 -19.90
C SER A 134 7.28 -4.34 -21.25
N GLU A 135 8.57 -4.51 -21.55
CA GLU A 135 9.07 -5.15 -22.76
C GLU A 135 9.44 -6.63 -22.54
N ALA A 136 9.34 -7.13 -21.31
CA ALA A 136 9.71 -8.49 -20.94
C ALA A 136 8.66 -9.55 -21.33
N GLN A 137 7.98 -9.35 -22.47
CA GLN A 137 6.91 -10.21 -23.00
C GLN A 137 7.52 -11.23 -23.98
N PHE A 138 8.11 -12.28 -23.47
CA PHE A 138 8.68 -13.35 -24.28
C PHE A 138 8.22 -14.73 -23.77
N ARG A 139 8.45 -15.78 -24.54
CA ARG A 139 8.15 -17.13 -24.09
C ARG A 139 9.18 -17.54 -23.04
N ALA A 140 8.76 -17.58 -21.79
CA ALA A 140 9.61 -18.00 -20.68
C ALA A 140 9.11 -19.32 -20.10
N ASN A 141 9.80 -20.40 -20.38
CA ASN A 141 9.62 -21.65 -19.64
C ASN A 141 10.55 -21.62 -18.43
N ILE A 142 10.08 -21.09 -17.30
CA ILE A 142 10.83 -21.08 -16.04
C ILE A 142 10.63 -22.46 -15.42
N ASP A 143 11.53 -23.36 -15.75
CA ASP A 143 11.30 -24.78 -15.47
C ASP A 143 12.06 -25.26 -14.21
N ARG A 144 13.12 -24.59 -13.78
CA ARG A 144 14.03 -25.27 -12.86
C ARG A 144 14.62 -24.49 -11.72
N CYS A 145 14.66 -23.18 -11.78
CA CYS A 145 15.42 -22.46 -10.76
C CYS A 145 14.99 -21.00 -10.63
N ILE A 146 14.52 -20.66 -9.46
CA ILE A 146 14.30 -19.27 -9.04
C ILE A 146 15.00 -19.08 -7.70
N CYS A 147 15.78 -18.02 -7.57
CA CYS A 147 16.28 -17.57 -6.26
C CYS A 147 16.17 -16.05 -6.14
N VAL A 148 16.11 -15.59 -4.90
CA VAL A 148 16.00 -14.16 -4.58
C VAL A 148 17.14 -13.79 -3.67
N ASP A 149 17.78 -12.65 -3.93
CA ASP A 149 18.82 -12.11 -3.05
C ASP A 149 18.27 -11.15 -1.99
N GLN A 150 19.15 -10.58 -1.16
CA GLN A 150 18.78 -9.65 -0.10
C GLN A 150 18.25 -8.31 -0.63
N ASP A 151 18.62 -7.94 -1.86
CA ASP A 151 18.19 -6.72 -2.54
C ASP A 151 16.91 -6.94 -3.36
N LYS A 152 16.22 -8.08 -3.13
CA LYS A 152 14.98 -8.50 -3.81
C LYS A 152 15.14 -8.71 -5.33
N ASN A 153 16.35 -8.88 -5.82
CA ASN A 153 16.55 -9.31 -7.19
C ASN A 153 16.14 -10.78 -7.34
N VAL A 154 15.34 -11.06 -8.34
CA VAL A 154 14.89 -12.41 -8.67
C VAL A 154 15.75 -12.96 -9.82
N PHE A 155 16.45 -14.05 -9.57
CA PHE A 155 17.25 -14.75 -10.58
C PHE A 155 16.49 -15.97 -11.05
N PHE A 156 16.47 -16.20 -12.36
CA PHE A 156 15.82 -17.35 -12.95
C PHE A 156 16.47 -17.80 -14.25
N LEU A 157 16.23 -19.05 -14.59
CA LEU A 157 16.65 -19.65 -15.84
C LEU A 157 15.44 -19.92 -16.73
N VAL A 158 15.60 -19.62 -18.01
CA VAL A 158 14.62 -19.91 -19.03
C VAL A 158 15.18 -20.99 -19.95
N ASP A 159 14.40 -22.04 -20.19
CA ASP A 159 14.71 -23.08 -21.17
C ASP A 159 14.01 -22.76 -22.48
N ASN A 160 14.81 -22.67 -23.55
CA ASN A 160 14.35 -22.55 -24.92
C ASN A 160 14.94 -23.71 -25.76
N ASP A 161 14.21 -24.81 -25.84
CA ASP A 161 14.58 -25.98 -26.61
C ASP A 161 16.00 -26.51 -26.29
N GLY A 162 16.30 -26.64 -24.99
CA GLY A 162 17.60 -27.12 -24.50
C GLY A 162 18.71 -26.09 -24.43
N LYS A 163 18.42 -24.85 -24.77
CA LYS A 163 19.31 -23.70 -24.52
C LYS A 163 18.79 -22.90 -23.36
N PHE A 164 19.64 -22.67 -22.39
CA PHE A 164 19.28 -21.89 -21.21
C PHE A 164 19.75 -20.44 -21.34
N ALA A 165 18.96 -19.53 -20.79
CA ALA A 165 19.32 -18.15 -20.57
C ALA A 165 19.10 -17.79 -19.11
N ALA A 166 20.05 -17.07 -18.51
CA ALA A 166 19.97 -16.60 -17.13
C ALA A 166 19.57 -15.14 -17.11
N PHE A 167 18.60 -14.82 -16.27
CA PHE A 167 18.07 -13.47 -16.09
C PHE A 167 18.08 -13.06 -14.63
N MET A 168 18.16 -11.76 -14.41
CA MET A 168 17.88 -11.09 -13.15
C MET A 168 16.77 -10.09 -13.35
N LEU A 169 15.74 -10.16 -12.52
CA LEU A 169 14.63 -9.23 -12.50
C LEU A 169 14.71 -8.40 -11.21
N ASN A 170 14.55 -7.10 -11.35
CA ASN A 170 14.36 -6.19 -10.24
C ASN A 170 13.09 -5.35 -10.49
N GLU A 171 12.03 -5.60 -9.70
CA GLU A 171 10.74 -4.94 -9.86
C GLU A 171 10.81 -3.46 -9.46
N GLU A 172 11.51 -3.13 -8.37
CA GLU A 172 11.64 -1.75 -7.90
C GLU A 172 12.38 -0.85 -8.90
N ALA A 173 13.34 -1.44 -9.64
CA ALA A 173 14.09 -0.74 -10.67
C ALA A 173 13.47 -0.87 -12.07
N ASP A 174 12.33 -1.54 -12.21
CA ASP A 174 11.65 -1.80 -13.49
C ASP A 174 12.57 -2.40 -14.56
N LYS A 175 13.36 -3.43 -14.19
CA LYS A 175 14.41 -3.98 -15.07
C LYS A 175 14.40 -5.48 -15.14
N LEU A 176 14.55 -5.99 -16.37
CA LEU A 176 15.02 -7.34 -16.66
C LEU A 176 16.41 -7.27 -17.27
N ILE A 177 17.35 -7.98 -16.69
CA ILE A 177 18.74 -8.01 -17.12
C ILE A 177 19.09 -9.40 -17.62
N SER A 178 19.53 -9.53 -18.86
CA SER A 178 20.10 -10.76 -19.39
C SER A 178 21.52 -10.93 -18.87
N LEU A 179 21.73 -11.89 -17.99
CA LEU A 179 23.05 -12.19 -17.42
C LEU A 179 23.89 -13.02 -18.39
N LYS A 180 23.26 -14.00 -19.03
CA LYS A 180 23.89 -14.87 -20.00
C LYS A 180 22.86 -15.54 -20.90
N SER A 181 23.12 -15.56 -22.20
CA SER A 181 22.35 -16.29 -23.21
C SER A 181 23.11 -17.54 -23.67
N ASP A 182 22.39 -18.49 -24.25
CA ASP A 182 22.93 -19.70 -24.90
C ASP A 182 23.83 -20.54 -23.95
N ILE A 183 23.40 -20.73 -22.72
CA ILE A 183 24.06 -21.68 -21.82
C ILE A 183 23.71 -23.08 -22.29
N ASN A 184 24.66 -23.78 -22.88
CA ASN A 184 24.48 -25.20 -23.19
C ASN A 184 24.46 -25.98 -21.86
N ALA A 185 23.37 -26.68 -21.60
CA ALA A 185 23.29 -27.57 -20.47
C ALA A 185 24.19 -28.78 -20.69
N LEU A 186 25.35 -28.74 -20.10
CA LEU A 186 26.24 -29.92 -20.05
C LEU A 186 25.73 -30.98 -19.05
N PHE A 187 24.73 -30.61 -18.24
CA PHE A 187 24.14 -31.45 -17.18
C PHE A 187 22.61 -31.36 -17.22
N ASN A 188 21.95 -32.45 -16.87
CA ASN A 188 20.48 -32.58 -16.90
C ASN A 188 19.71 -31.67 -15.90
N SER A 189 20.40 -30.90 -15.10
CA SER A 189 19.74 -30.01 -14.10
C SER A 189 20.65 -28.83 -13.78
N PRO A 190 20.56 -27.73 -14.51
CA PRO A 190 21.22 -26.49 -14.12
C PRO A 190 20.65 -25.98 -12.79
N VAL A 191 21.53 -25.60 -11.87
CA VAL A 191 21.17 -25.02 -10.57
C VAL A 191 21.71 -23.61 -10.50
N LEU A 192 20.84 -22.68 -10.12
CA LEU A 192 21.21 -21.32 -9.81
C LEU A 192 21.25 -21.16 -8.28
N GLY A 193 22.37 -20.67 -7.75
CA GLY A 193 22.51 -20.41 -6.33
C GLY A 193 23.04 -19.01 -6.08
N TYR A 194 22.52 -18.34 -5.08
CA TYR A 194 23.03 -17.06 -4.59
C TYR A 194 23.99 -17.31 -3.42
N ASN A 195 25.16 -16.68 -3.46
CA ASN A 195 26.14 -16.73 -2.38
C ASN A 195 26.35 -15.32 -1.83
N SER A 196 25.92 -15.12 -0.58
CA SER A 196 26.05 -13.87 0.16
C SER A 196 27.40 -13.71 0.84
N LYS A 197 28.52 -13.76 0.08
CA LYS A 197 29.83 -13.38 0.64
C LYS A 197 30.04 -11.89 0.54
#